data_f2a1bef3e23090c947f7fb8f03d08b25
#
_entry.id   f2a1bef3e23090c947f7fb8f03d08b25
#
_cell.length_a   1.000
_cell.length_b   1.000
_cell.length_c   1.000
_cell.angle_alpha   90.00
_cell.angle_beta   90.00
_cell.angle_gamma   90.00
#
_symmetry.space_group_name_H-M   'P 1'
#
loop_
_entity.id
_entity.type
_entity.pdbx_description
1 polymer ?
#
loop_
_entity_poly.entity_id
_entity_poly.type
_entity_poly.pdbx_seq_one_letter_code
_entity_poly.pdbx_strand_id
1 'polypeptide(L)'
;MISSVFPALPVATPFLGAGLLGATQSLGRRRLAEAIAIATAVAATVLCAIDLVLAIRHGDAVTWFGGWQPRHGVAIGVSFTIDPLGAGLATFVGLLTIAALVFSWRHFESVGHVFPALLLVFMAAMMGFSLSGDIFNLFVFFELMSIAGIGLTCHRPDEGAPLQGALNFAITNAIGGFLVLIGIALLYGRTGALNLAQIGAMLDGHRADGLVLVSFGLIVSGFFVKAAVVPFHFWLADAYATAPTPVCILFAGVMSELGLYAVARIYWVVYAGTLGSHQEALRTILLTAGALTALLGATMCFLQRHLKRMLAFATISYVGCFLVGIALLDSGGLAGTAIYVVADGLVKASLFICVGVLQHRCSRVDERHLHGLGRNLPFTGIVFFVGALALAGLPPFGSFLGKSTIEDAALARGYWWVPALFTVAEIITSAAVVRAAGRVFLGWGPRDASGPAGEDRADEETSQEIEGRNDRTPALLWLPAAILLLAGLAVGLVPGVDRVAQAAAARFVDRQGYIAAVLHARPPATLPPVSVSGPSLADYLYAAGSSLGALLLGLGALLLPRHAHDSPSVIFRRARAAAGWIRGLHSGHPGDYVAWVTAGTAILAGAFALTLR
;
A
#
# COMPACT_ATOMS: atom_id res chain seq x y z
N MET A 1 29.22 3.55 19.61
CA MET A 1 28.30 4.71 19.53
C MET A 1 28.04 5.01 18.06
N ILE A 2 26.90 4.57 17.54
CA ILE A 2 26.40 5.05 16.25
C ILE A 2 26.06 6.52 16.48
N SER A 3 26.62 7.43 15.69
CA SER A 3 26.40 8.87 15.92
C SER A 3 24.90 9.16 15.92
N SER A 4 24.44 10.00 16.84
CA SER A 4 23.02 10.36 17.01
C SER A 4 22.37 11.04 15.76
N VAL A 5 23.14 11.33 14.75
CA VAL A 5 22.71 12.00 13.50
C VAL A 5 22.41 10.99 12.40
N PHE A 6 23.01 9.78 12.45
CA PHE A 6 22.93 8.82 11.35
C PHE A 6 21.48 8.43 10.97
N PRO A 7 20.58 8.13 11.91
CA PRO A 7 19.21 7.72 11.59
C PRO A 7 18.32 8.78 10.95
N ALA A 8 18.68 10.06 11.00
CA ALA A 8 17.93 11.13 10.34
C ALA A 8 18.35 11.34 8.87
N LEU A 9 19.54 10.85 8.49
CA LEU A 9 20.09 11.03 7.14
C LEU A 9 19.23 10.43 6.02
N PRO A 10 18.64 9.23 6.18
CA PRO A 10 17.79 8.66 5.14
C PRO A 10 16.63 9.58 4.73
N VAL A 11 16.05 10.30 5.69
CA VAL A 11 14.93 11.22 5.45
C VAL A 11 15.43 12.57 4.94
N ALA A 12 16.54 13.07 5.47
CA ALA A 12 17.12 14.36 5.06
C ALA A 12 17.67 14.32 3.62
N THR A 13 18.27 13.21 3.20
CA THR A 13 18.90 13.05 1.89
C THR A 13 17.93 13.34 0.73
N PRO A 14 16.72 12.77 0.64
CA PRO A 14 15.80 13.09 -0.44
C PRO A 14 15.31 14.55 -0.42
N PHE A 15 15.15 15.18 0.75
CA PHE A 15 14.83 16.61 0.84
C PHE A 15 15.95 17.47 0.28
N LEU A 16 17.20 17.17 0.63
CA LEU A 16 18.36 17.87 0.08
C LEU A 16 18.46 17.68 -1.44
N GLY A 17 18.21 16.48 -1.94
CA GLY A 17 18.15 16.17 -3.36
C GLY A 17 17.07 16.97 -4.09
N ALA A 18 15.87 17.07 -3.51
CA ALA A 18 14.78 17.87 -4.06
C ALA A 18 15.15 19.36 -4.10
N GLY A 19 15.77 19.89 -3.05
CA GLY A 19 16.30 21.25 -3.00
C GLY A 19 17.38 21.50 -4.07
N LEU A 20 18.29 20.53 -4.27
CA LEU A 20 19.32 20.61 -5.31
C LEU A 20 18.72 20.62 -6.73
N LEU A 21 17.66 19.83 -6.95
CA LEU A 21 16.92 19.83 -8.22
C LEU A 21 16.27 21.19 -8.47
N GLY A 22 15.70 21.83 -7.46
CA GLY A 22 15.18 23.19 -7.55
C GLY A 22 16.27 24.21 -7.90
N ALA A 23 17.43 24.12 -7.25
CA ALA A 23 18.56 25.02 -7.49
C ALA A 23 19.18 24.84 -8.89
N THR A 24 19.13 23.62 -9.45
CA THR A 24 19.70 23.33 -10.79
C THR A 24 18.70 23.51 -11.93
N GLN A 25 17.46 23.92 -11.65
CA GLN A 25 16.41 24.12 -12.66
C GLN A 25 16.83 25.08 -13.79
N SER A 26 17.56 26.17 -13.45
CA SER A 26 18.04 27.15 -14.40
C SER A 26 19.06 26.61 -15.43
N LEU A 27 19.69 25.46 -15.14
CA LEU A 27 20.65 24.84 -16.05
C LEU A 27 19.96 24.11 -17.23
N GLY A 28 18.65 23.86 -17.18
CA GLY A 28 17.84 23.27 -18.25
C GLY A 28 18.26 21.85 -18.69
N ARG A 29 19.17 21.19 -17.94
CA ARG A 29 19.75 19.88 -18.30
C ARG A 29 18.93 18.74 -17.68
N ARG A 30 17.90 18.28 -18.37
CA ARG A 30 17.03 17.18 -17.94
C ARG A 30 17.81 15.94 -17.45
N ARG A 31 18.79 15.45 -18.23
CA ARG A 31 19.58 14.26 -17.86
C ARG A 31 20.32 14.43 -16.54
N LEU A 32 20.74 15.65 -16.22
CA LEU A 32 21.40 15.97 -14.95
C LEU A 32 20.37 15.87 -13.80
N ALA A 33 19.17 16.39 -13.98
CA ALA A 33 18.11 16.29 -12.98
C ALA A 33 17.73 14.84 -12.67
N GLU A 34 17.55 14.03 -13.70
CA GLU A 34 17.24 12.60 -13.57
C GLU A 34 18.38 11.85 -12.86
N ALA A 35 19.64 12.14 -13.21
CA ALA A 35 20.81 11.52 -12.56
C ALA A 35 20.92 11.93 -11.08
N ILE A 36 20.68 13.20 -10.75
CA ILE A 36 20.67 13.69 -9.36
C ILE A 36 19.56 12.98 -8.57
N ALA A 37 18.34 12.87 -9.13
CA ALA A 37 17.23 12.23 -8.47
C ALA A 37 17.51 10.75 -8.16
N ILE A 38 18.01 9.99 -9.15
CA ILE A 38 18.34 8.58 -8.98
C ILE A 38 19.48 8.40 -7.98
N ALA A 39 20.56 9.20 -8.09
CA ALA A 39 21.69 9.12 -7.16
C ALA A 39 21.25 9.41 -5.72
N THR A 40 20.39 10.42 -5.53
CA THR A 40 19.81 10.76 -4.22
C THR A 40 18.93 9.64 -3.67
N ALA A 41 18.06 9.06 -4.50
CA ALA A 41 17.20 7.96 -4.10
C ALA A 41 18.02 6.71 -3.72
N VAL A 42 19.08 6.39 -4.49
CA VAL A 42 20.00 5.30 -4.16
C VAL A 42 20.71 5.56 -2.84
N ALA A 43 21.25 6.78 -2.62
CA ALA A 43 21.93 7.14 -1.38
C ALA A 43 21.00 6.98 -0.16
N ALA A 44 19.78 7.52 -0.22
CA ALA A 44 18.79 7.39 0.86
C ALA A 44 18.40 5.93 1.12
N THR A 45 18.23 5.13 0.05
CA THR A 45 17.90 3.70 0.17
C THR A 45 19.04 2.91 0.84
N VAL A 46 20.29 3.19 0.47
CA VAL A 46 21.46 2.56 1.09
C VAL A 46 21.54 2.92 2.58
N LEU A 47 21.29 4.17 2.93
CA LEU A 47 21.25 4.61 4.34
C LEU A 47 20.16 3.87 5.14
N CYS A 48 18.93 3.76 4.59
CA CYS A 48 17.87 2.95 5.22
C CYS A 48 18.24 1.47 5.36
N ALA A 49 18.89 0.89 4.34
CA ALA A 49 19.34 -0.50 4.38
C ALA A 49 20.42 -0.73 5.47
N ILE A 50 21.30 0.25 5.65
CA ILE A 50 22.28 0.22 6.75
C ILE A 50 21.55 0.28 8.11
N ASP A 51 20.58 1.19 8.25
CA ASP A 51 19.77 1.30 9.47
C ASP A 51 19.03 -0.01 9.76
N LEU A 52 18.45 -0.65 8.74
CA LEU A 52 17.80 -1.96 8.86
C LEU A 52 18.77 -3.02 9.37
N VAL A 53 19.96 -3.13 8.78
CA VAL A 53 20.99 -4.10 9.21
C VAL A 53 21.44 -3.83 10.64
N LEU A 54 21.61 -2.56 11.02
CA LEU A 54 21.98 -2.17 12.37
C LEU A 54 20.87 -2.49 13.36
N ALA A 55 19.61 -2.21 13.03
CA ALA A 55 18.46 -2.53 13.88
C ALA A 55 18.29 -4.05 14.08
N ILE A 56 18.53 -4.87 13.04
CA ILE A 56 18.51 -6.33 13.16
C ILE A 56 19.63 -6.82 14.08
N ARG A 57 20.85 -6.27 13.99
CA ARG A 57 22.02 -6.76 14.71
C ARG A 57 22.14 -6.23 16.13
N HIS A 58 21.82 -4.96 16.35
CA HIS A 58 22.10 -4.26 17.61
C HIS A 58 20.85 -3.84 18.39
N GLY A 59 19.66 -4.02 17.79
CA GLY A 59 18.40 -3.58 18.35
C GLY A 59 17.99 -2.19 17.90
N ASP A 60 16.88 -1.71 18.48
CA ASP A 60 16.25 -0.46 18.08
C ASP A 60 17.18 0.73 18.36
N ALA A 61 17.30 1.62 17.39
CA ALA A 61 18.04 2.86 17.52
C ALA A 61 17.07 4.04 17.64
N VAL A 62 17.35 4.97 18.55
CA VAL A 62 16.54 6.16 18.78
C VAL A 62 17.38 7.40 18.56
N THR A 63 16.88 8.32 17.73
CA THR A 63 17.51 9.62 17.51
C THR A 63 16.58 10.72 17.96
N TRP A 64 17.10 11.64 18.75
CA TRP A 64 16.38 12.80 19.25
C TRP A 64 16.86 14.07 18.54
N PHE A 65 15.93 14.75 17.88
CA PHE A 65 16.23 16.00 17.18
C PHE A 65 16.64 17.10 18.19
N GLY A 66 17.68 17.84 17.82
CA GLY A 66 18.23 18.89 18.69
C GLY A 66 18.87 18.39 19.98
N GLY A 67 19.06 17.07 20.14
CA GLY A 67 19.66 16.46 21.36
C GLY A 67 18.73 16.45 22.58
N TRP A 68 17.42 16.70 22.40
CA TRP A 68 16.42 16.72 23.47
C TRP A 68 16.04 15.31 23.92
N GLN A 69 16.97 14.65 24.63
CA GLN A 69 16.74 13.31 25.17
C GLN A 69 15.74 13.33 26.34
N PRO A 70 15.01 12.23 26.57
CA PRO A 70 14.09 12.11 27.70
C PRO A 70 14.77 12.33 29.05
N ARG A 71 14.11 13.03 29.94
CA ARG A 71 14.53 13.21 31.33
C ARG A 71 13.46 12.69 32.28
N HIS A 72 13.81 11.76 33.16
CA HIS A 72 12.88 11.13 34.10
C HIS A 72 11.63 10.52 33.44
N GLY A 73 11.78 9.93 32.24
CA GLY A 73 10.67 9.34 31.48
C GLY A 73 9.81 10.34 30.70
N VAL A 74 10.15 11.63 30.71
CA VAL A 74 9.45 12.68 29.95
C VAL A 74 10.25 13.03 28.70
N ALA A 75 9.63 12.87 27.54
CA ALA A 75 10.17 13.21 26.23
C ALA A 75 9.52 14.48 25.68
N ILE A 76 10.33 15.52 25.47
CA ILE A 76 9.87 16.80 24.88
C ILE A 76 10.30 16.90 23.42
N GLY A 77 11.40 16.24 23.04
CA GLY A 77 11.94 16.26 21.70
C GLY A 77 11.21 15.34 20.73
N VAL A 78 11.25 15.68 19.46
CA VAL A 78 10.83 14.78 18.38
C VAL A 78 11.86 13.68 18.21
N SER A 79 11.42 12.43 18.05
CA SER A 79 12.32 11.28 17.86
C SER A 79 12.02 10.53 16.56
N PHE A 80 13.07 9.96 15.97
CA PHE A 80 12.97 8.81 15.10
C PHE A 80 13.32 7.55 15.88
N THR A 81 12.51 6.50 15.71
CA THR A 81 12.74 5.18 16.28
C THR A 81 12.89 4.18 15.15
N ILE A 82 14.08 3.61 15.07
CA ILE A 82 14.48 2.71 13.99
C ILE A 82 14.44 1.29 14.52
N ASP A 83 13.38 0.60 14.16
CA ASP A 83 13.21 -0.82 14.37
C ASP A 83 13.24 -1.58 13.02
N PRO A 84 13.41 -2.91 13.02
CA PRO A 84 13.54 -3.67 11.79
C PRO A 84 12.35 -3.55 10.81
N LEU A 85 11.10 -3.44 11.29
CA LEU A 85 9.93 -3.28 10.43
C LEU A 85 9.87 -1.88 9.82
N GLY A 86 10.05 -0.83 10.62
CA GLY A 86 10.07 0.56 10.14
C GLY A 86 11.20 0.82 9.15
N ALA A 87 12.43 0.36 9.46
CA ALA A 87 13.59 0.49 8.57
C ALA A 87 13.45 -0.36 7.29
N GLY A 88 12.85 -1.56 7.41
CA GLY A 88 12.54 -2.42 6.28
C GLY A 88 11.56 -1.76 5.32
N LEU A 89 10.49 -1.17 5.85
CA LEU A 89 9.49 -0.46 5.06
C LEU A 89 10.08 0.80 4.40
N ALA A 90 10.92 1.58 5.12
CA ALA A 90 11.64 2.72 4.55
C ALA A 90 12.60 2.31 3.42
N THR A 91 13.32 1.18 3.59
CA THR A 91 14.17 0.61 2.53
C THR A 91 13.34 0.22 1.31
N PHE A 92 12.18 -0.38 1.52
CA PHE A 92 11.26 -0.77 0.46
C PHE A 92 10.70 0.43 -0.31
N VAL A 93 10.34 1.52 0.37
CA VAL A 93 10.01 2.83 -0.24
C VAL A 93 11.11 3.27 -1.18
N GLY A 94 12.36 3.19 -0.74
CA GLY A 94 13.52 3.56 -1.55
C GLY A 94 13.66 2.73 -2.82
N LEU A 95 13.55 1.42 -2.72
CA LEU A 95 13.64 0.51 -3.87
C LEU A 95 12.57 0.80 -4.93
N LEU A 96 11.32 1.01 -4.49
CA LEU A 96 10.23 1.36 -5.41
C LEU A 96 10.41 2.75 -6.02
N THR A 97 10.95 3.72 -5.27
CA THR A 97 11.23 5.07 -5.80
C THR A 97 12.32 5.02 -6.88
N ILE A 98 13.38 4.24 -6.67
CA ILE A 98 14.41 4.02 -7.70
C ILE A 98 13.79 3.44 -8.96
N ALA A 99 12.95 2.40 -8.83
CA ALA A 99 12.28 1.80 -9.98
C ALA A 99 11.37 2.82 -10.71
N ALA A 100 10.62 3.65 -9.97
CA ALA A 100 9.78 4.71 -10.51
C ALA A 100 10.60 5.77 -11.27
N LEU A 101 11.73 6.22 -10.70
CA LEU A 101 12.63 7.19 -11.34
C LEU A 101 13.29 6.62 -12.60
N VAL A 102 13.76 5.37 -12.57
CA VAL A 102 14.36 4.71 -13.74
C VAL A 102 13.35 4.54 -14.87
N PHE A 103 12.10 4.15 -14.50
CA PHE A 103 11.02 4.04 -15.49
C PHE A 103 10.65 5.42 -16.05
N SER A 104 10.51 6.46 -15.21
CA SER A 104 10.13 7.80 -15.63
C SER A 104 11.11 8.43 -16.62
N TRP A 105 12.39 8.10 -16.51
CA TRP A 105 13.46 8.62 -17.41
C TRP A 105 13.15 8.41 -18.90
N ARG A 106 12.50 7.30 -19.24
CA ARG A 106 12.17 6.95 -20.63
C ARG A 106 10.68 7.04 -20.93
N HIS A 107 9.86 7.13 -19.90
CA HIS A 107 8.41 7.21 -20.06
C HIS A 107 7.96 8.59 -20.51
N PHE A 108 8.51 9.65 -19.93
CA PHE A 108 8.18 11.02 -20.30
C PHE A 108 9.18 11.62 -21.29
N GLU A 109 8.70 12.45 -22.23
CA GLU A 109 9.57 13.18 -23.17
C GLU A 109 9.87 14.61 -22.71
N SER A 110 8.98 15.28 -21.99
CA SER A 110 9.01 16.71 -21.66
C SER A 110 8.92 17.06 -20.16
N VAL A 111 9.14 16.09 -19.25
CA VAL A 111 9.03 16.35 -17.80
C VAL A 111 10.23 17.16 -17.29
N GLY A 112 9.94 18.31 -16.66
CA GLY A 112 10.93 19.19 -16.05
C GLY A 112 11.48 18.68 -14.71
N HIS A 113 12.22 19.52 -13.99
CA HIS A 113 12.84 19.20 -12.70
C HIS A 113 11.82 19.02 -11.55
N VAL A 114 10.58 19.50 -11.72
CA VAL A 114 9.54 19.48 -10.66
C VAL A 114 9.09 18.07 -10.33
N PHE A 115 8.85 17.23 -11.35
CA PHE A 115 8.36 15.86 -11.13
C PHE A 115 9.33 14.99 -10.31
N PRO A 116 10.63 14.87 -10.69
CA PRO A 116 11.57 14.10 -9.87
C PRO A 116 11.81 14.73 -8.48
N ALA A 117 11.72 16.05 -8.34
CA ALA A 117 11.81 16.72 -7.03
C ALA A 117 10.62 16.34 -6.13
N LEU A 118 9.38 16.36 -6.66
CA LEU A 118 8.20 15.91 -5.93
C LEU A 118 8.27 14.43 -5.57
N LEU A 119 8.80 13.57 -6.45
CA LEU A 119 9.02 12.14 -6.12
C LEU A 119 10.01 11.97 -4.96
N LEU A 120 11.07 12.77 -4.89
CA LEU A 120 12.01 12.76 -3.76
C LEU A 120 11.36 13.27 -2.46
N VAL A 121 10.54 14.33 -2.53
CA VAL A 121 9.77 14.80 -1.36
C VAL A 121 8.79 13.71 -0.90
N PHE A 122 8.12 13.04 -1.83
CA PHE A 122 7.21 11.95 -1.53
C PHE A 122 7.93 10.76 -0.89
N MET A 123 9.12 10.41 -1.41
CA MET A 123 10.01 9.40 -0.81
C MET A 123 10.40 9.77 0.62
N ALA A 124 10.87 11.02 0.84
CA ALA A 124 11.24 11.50 2.16
C ALA A 124 10.07 11.43 3.15
N ALA A 125 8.87 11.81 2.71
CA ALA A 125 7.66 11.76 3.52
C ALA A 125 7.33 10.33 3.95
N MET A 126 7.37 9.36 3.02
CA MET A 126 7.12 7.95 3.33
C MET A 126 8.17 7.35 4.25
N MET A 127 9.46 7.66 4.02
CA MET A 127 10.55 7.21 4.90
C MET A 127 10.42 7.81 6.31
N GLY A 128 10.19 9.13 6.40
CA GLY A 128 10.00 9.82 7.67
C GLY A 128 8.78 9.30 8.44
N PHE A 129 7.69 8.97 7.74
CA PHE A 129 6.52 8.33 8.32
C PHE A 129 6.86 6.98 8.95
N SER A 130 7.59 6.12 8.23
CA SER A 130 7.98 4.77 8.70
C SER A 130 8.88 4.79 9.93
N LEU A 131 9.71 5.84 10.08
CA LEU A 131 10.71 5.96 11.14
C LEU A 131 10.27 6.84 12.30
N SER A 132 9.08 7.45 12.26
CA SER A 132 8.58 8.35 13.31
C SER A 132 8.34 7.64 14.63
N GLY A 133 8.93 8.16 15.72
CA GLY A 133 8.70 7.75 17.11
C GLY A 133 7.74 8.69 17.87
N ASP A 134 7.16 9.65 17.19
CA ASP A 134 6.26 10.67 17.71
C ASP A 134 5.00 10.76 16.88
N ILE A 135 3.82 10.83 17.53
CA ILE A 135 2.53 10.77 16.83
C ILE A 135 2.25 12.02 16.00
N PHE A 136 2.70 13.20 16.45
CA PHE A 136 2.52 14.45 15.71
C PHE A 136 3.46 14.50 14.51
N ASN A 137 4.71 14.05 14.67
CA ASN A 137 5.65 13.92 13.56
C ASN A 137 5.15 12.93 12.49
N LEU A 138 4.54 11.82 12.93
CA LEU A 138 3.88 10.87 12.04
C LEU A 138 2.74 11.53 11.27
N PHE A 139 1.92 12.39 11.92
CA PHE A 139 0.89 13.19 11.25
C PHE A 139 1.50 14.17 10.23
N VAL A 140 2.59 14.86 10.56
CA VAL A 140 3.25 15.80 9.63
C VAL A 140 3.73 15.08 8.37
N PHE A 141 4.34 13.90 8.49
CA PHE A 141 4.73 13.11 7.33
C PHE A 141 3.54 12.53 6.56
N PHE A 142 2.43 12.22 7.23
CA PHE A 142 1.16 11.84 6.59
C PHE A 142 0.65 12.96 5.68
N GLU A 143 0.64 14.21 6.17
CA GLU A 143 0.20 15.37 5.39
C GLU A 143 1.18 15.68 4.24
N LEU A 144 2.47 15.63 4.49
CA LEU A 144 3.48 15.86 3.46
C LEU A 144 3.40 14.82 2.33
N MET A 145 3.18 13.54 2.70
CA MET A 145 2.95 12.46 1.74
C MET A 145 1.66 12.71 0.93
N SER A 146 0.60 13.21 1.57
CA SER A 146 -0.65 13.56 0.90
C SER A 146 -0.44 14.70 -0.11
N ILE A 147 0.17 15.80 0.32
CA ILE A 147 0.42 16.97 -0.53
C ILE A 147 1.30 16.61 -1.74
N ALA A 148 2.40 15.89 -1.50
CA ALA A 148 3.27 15.44 -2.59
C ALA A 148 2.54 14.49 -3.56
N GLY A 149 1.74 13.55 -3.04
CA GLY A 149 0.94 12.62 -3.84
C GLY A 149 -0.14 13.32 -4.67
N ILE A 150 -0.81 14.33 -4.11
CA ILE A 150 -1.79 15.16 -4.82
C ILE A 150 -1.10 15.92 -5.98
N GLY A 151 0.05 16.57 -5.70
CA GLY A 151 0.82 17.28 -6.73
C GLY A 151 1.30 16.35 -7.84
N LEU A 152 1.72 15.13 -7.50
CA LEU A 152 2.11 14.11 -8.48
C LEU A 152 0.92 13.58 -9.29
N THR A 153 -0.26 13.45 -8.69
CA THR A 153 -1.50 13.04 -9.39
C THR A 153 -1.96 14.13 -10.35
N CYS A 154 -1.88 15.40 -9.94
CA CYS A 154 -2.24 16.58 -10.74
C CYS A 154 -1.10 17.01 -11.68
N HIS A 155 -0.37 16.06 -12.26
CA HIS A 155 0.78 16.35 -13.14
C HIS A 155 0.41 17.18 -14.37
N ARG A 156 -0.85 17.09 -14.83
CA ARG A 156 -1.42 17.88 -15.92
C ARG A 156 -2.69 18.58 -15.42
N PRO A 157 -2.54 19.76 -14.77
CA PRO A 157 -3.66 20.48 -14.17
C PRO A 157 -4.64 21.04 -15.21
N ASP A 158 -4.23 21.16 -16.46
CA ASP A 158 -5.05 21.64 -17.57
C ASP A 158 -6.03 20.58 -18.10
N GLU A 159 -5.87 19.32 -17.72
CA GLU A 159 -6.75 18.21 -18.09
C GLU A 159 -7.77 17.95 -16.97
N GLY A 160 -9.05 17.78 -17.33
CA GLY A 160 -10.14 17.64 -16.37
C GLY A 160 -10.03 16.38 -15.50
N ALA A 161 -9.62 15.24 -16.08
CA ALA A 161 -9.55 13.97 -15.37
C ALA A 161 -8.44 13.91 -14.29
N PRO A 162 -7.17 14.31 -14.55
CA PRO A 162 -6.15 14.42 -13.52
C PRO A 162 -6.51 15.40 -12.40
N LEU A 163 -7.12 16.54 -12.74
CA LEU A 163 -7.59 17.52 -11.78
C LEU A 163 -8.67 16.92 -10.85
N GLN A 164 -9.67 16.22 -11.43
CA GLN A 164 -10.73 15.59 -10.66
C GLN A 164 -10.19 14.48 -9.74
N GLY A 165 -9.30 13.61 -10.25
CA GLY A 165 -8.66 12.58 -9.43
C GLY A 165 -7.85 13.15 -8.28
N ALA A 166 -7.08 14.22 -8.54
CA ALA A 166 -6.32 14.93 -7.51
C ALA A 166 -7.22 15.62 -6.48
N LEU A 167 -8.35 16.21 -6.88
CA LEU A 167 -9.34 16.81 -5.97
C LEU A 167 -9.99 15.75 -5.08
N ASN A 168 -10.41 14.62 -5.64
CA ASN A 168 -10.97 13.50 -4.86
C ASN A 168 -9.96 12.99 -3.83
N PHE A 169 -8.69 12.87 -4.23
CA PHE A 169 -7.60 12.51 -3.33
C PHE A 169 -7.40 13.56 -2.25
N ALA A 170 -7.33 14.85 -2.60
CA ALA A 170 -7.08 15.96 -1.68
C ALA A 170 -8.17 16.05 -0.61
N ILE A 171 -9.44 16.11 -1.01
CA ILE A 171 -10.58 16.27 -0.10
C ILE A 171 -10.67 15.10 0.87
N THR A 172 -10.60 13.88 0.34
CA THR A 172 -10.75 12.67 1.17
C THR A 172 -9.59 12.54 2.17
N ASN A 173 -8.35 12.72 1.71
CA ASN A 173 -7.18 12.60 2.59
C ASN A 173 -7.05 13.77 3.57
N ALA A 174 -7.48 15.00 3.23
CA ALA A 174 -7.53 16.11 4.18
C ALA A 174 -8.50 15.80 5.33
N ILE A 175 -9.68 15.24 5.05
CA ILE A 175 -10.61 14.80 6.11
C ILE A 175 -9.94 13.72 6.96
N GLY A 176 -9.26 12.74 6.34
CA GLY A 176 -8.48 11.73 7.07
C GLY A 176 -7.44 12.35 7.99
N GLY A 177 -6.67 13.34 7.51
CA GLY A 177 -5.70 14.09 8.29
C GLY A 177 -6.33 14.84 9.47
N PHE A 178 -7.47 15.51 9.26
CA PHE A 178 -8.19 16.17 10.36
C PHE A 178 -8.69 15.18 11.41
N LEU A 179 -9.16 14.00 11.02
CA LEU A 179 -9.55 12.95 11.97
C LEU A 179 -8.34 12.51 12.82
N VAL A 180 -7.19 12.26 12.19
CA VAL A 180 -5.94 11.94 12.91
C VAL A 180 -5.57 13.09 13.88
N LEU A 181 -5.57 14.33 13.40
CA LEU A 181 -5.17 15.49 14.19
C LEU A 181 -6.08 15.71 15.40
N ILE A 182 -7.40 15.61 15.24
CA ILE A 182 -8.37 15.71 16.34
C ILE A 182 -8.14 14.57 17.35
N GLY A 183 -7.93 13.34 16.86
CA GLY A 183 -7.60 12.22 17.72
C GLY A 183 -6.30 12.43 18.52
N ILE A 184 -5.26 12.98 17.88
CA ILE A 184 -4.00 13.36 18.56
C ILE A 184 -4.26 14.45 19.62
N ALA A 185 -5.06 15.46 19.31
CA ALA A 185 -5.37 16.54 20.24
C ALA A 185 -6.09 16.02 21.51
N LEU A 186 -7.04 15.10 21.35
CA LEU A 186 -7.70 14.45 22.48
C LEU A 186 -6.70 13.62 23.31
N LEU A 187 -5.84 12.87 22.65
CA LEU A 187 -4.82 12.05 23.30
C LEU A 187 -3.78 12.91 24.04
N TYR A 188 -3.38 14.02 23.43
CA TYR A 188 -2.50 15.01 24.06
C TYR A 188 -3.14 15.65 25.27
N GLY A 189 -4.43 16.05 25.17
CA GLY A 189 -5.19 16.57 26.30
C GLY A 189 -5.29 15.58 27.48
N ARG A 190 -5.23 14.27 27.21
CA ARG A 190 -5.27 13.21 28.23
C ARG A 190 -3.90 12.91 28.84
N THR A 191 -2.84 13.00 28.05
CA THR A 191 -1.50 12.52 28.43
C THR A 191 -0.45 13.63 28.53
N GLY A 192 -0.67 14.78 27.90
CA GLY A 192 0.35 15.84 27.79
C GLY A 192 1.58 15.42 26.98
N ALA A 193 1.52 14.32 26.20
CA ALA A 193 2.63 13.74 25.50
C ALA A 193 2.35 13.53 24.01
N LEU A 194 3.39 13.63 23.17
CA LEU A 194 3.34 13.35 21.72
C LEU A 194 4.23 12.17 21.32
N ASN A 195 5.24 11.84 22.14
CA ASN A 195 6.07 10.67 21.90
C ASN A 195 5.29 9.38 22.15
N LEU A 196 5.31 8.44 21.20
CA LEU A 196 4.52 7.20 21.23
C LEU A 196 4.79 6.37 22.50
N ALA A 197 6.07 6.21 22.89
CA ALA A 197 6.43 5.45 24.07
C ALA A 197 5.93 6.12 25.37
N GLN A 198 6.03 7.44 25.47
CA GLN A 198 5.55 8.17 26.63
C GLN A 198 4.02 8.12 26.74
N ILE A 199 3.30 8.32 25.64
CA ILE A 199 1.83 8.17 25.63
C ILE A 199 1.45 6.78 26.13
N GLY A 200 2.07 5.74 25.56
CA GLY A 200 1.81 4.37 25.95
C GLY A 200 2.05 4.13 27.44
N ALA A 201 3.21 4.56 27.97
CA ALA A 201 3.54 4.44 29.39
C ALA A 201 2.54 5.18 30.30
N MET A 202 2.05 6.36 29.87
CA MET A 202 1.08 7.13 30.64
C MET A 202 -0.34 6.55 30.64
N LEU A 203 -0.70 5.81 29.61
CA LEU A 203 -1.98 5.10 29.53
C LEU A 203 -1.97 3.76 30.27
N ASP A 204 -0.79 3.24 30.66
CA ASP A 204 -0.66 1.97 31.38
C ASP A 204 -1.35 2.03 32.75
N GLY A 205 -2.05 0.95 33.09
CA GLY A 205 -2.78 0.82 34.33
C GLY A 205 -4.09 1.62 34.41
N HIS A 206 -4.42 2.40 33.37
CA HIS A 206 -5.70 3.11 33.25
C HIS A 206 -6.65 2.32 32.37
N ARG A 207 -7.95 2.29 32.76
CA ARG A 207 -9.00 1.76 31.88
C ARG A 207 -9.22 2.73 30.72
N ALA A 208 -9.57 2.17 29.56
CA ALA A 208 -9.99 2.96 28.40
C ALA A 208 -11.25 3.75 28.77
N ASP A 209 -11.13 5.06 28.94
CA ASP A 209 -12.26 5.95 29.08
C ASP A 209 -12.82 6.37 27.70
N GLY A 210 -13.97 7.04 27.68
CA GLY A 210 -14.62 7.45 26.44
C GLY A 210 -13.74 8.37 25.57
N LEU A 211 -12.87 9.19 26.17
CA LEU A 211 -11.96 10.07 25.44
C LEU A 211 -10.85 9.28 24.72
N VAL A 212 -10.26 8.30 25.41
CA VAL A 212 -9.23 7.41 24.83
C VAL A 212 -9.82 6.59 23.69
N LEU A 213 -11.05 6.07 23.84
CA LEU A 213 -11.73 5.31 22.79
C LEU A 213 -12.07 6.16 21.56
N VAL A 214 -12.59 7.38 21.78
CA VAL A 214 -12.88 8.33 20.69
C VAL A 214 -11.59 8.72 19.96
N SER A 215 -10.52 9.03 20.71
CA SER A 215 -9.21 9.32 20.13
C SER A 215 -8.72 8.16 19.25
N PHE A 216 -8.78 6.92 19.74
CA PHE A 216 -8.41 5.73 18.97
C PHE A 216 -9.25 5.59 17.70
N GLY A 217 -10.58 5.72 17.82
CA GLY A 217 -11.49 5.62 16.67
C GLY A 217 -11.21 6.67 15.59
N LEU A 218 -10.94 7.91 15.97
CA LEU A 218 -10.60 8.99 15.03
C LEU A 218 -9.26 8.75 14.33
N ILE A 219 -8.22 8.38 15.09
CA ILE A 219 -6.88 8.11 14.55
C ILE A 219 -6.94 6.93 13.57
N VAL A 220 -7.59 5.83 13.95
CA VAL A 220 -7.73 4.64 13.09
C VAL A 220 -8.55 4.97 11.84
N SER A 221 -9.65 5.73 11.96
CA SER A 221 -10.44 6.17 10.80
C SER A 221 -9.60 6.98 9.82
N GLY A 222 -8.79 7.92 10.30
CA GLY A 222 -7.92 8.71 9.43
C GLY A 222 -6.85 7.88 8.73
N PHE A 223 -6.24 6.90 9.40
CA PHE A 223 -5.30 5.98 8.75
C PHE A 223 -6.01 4.97 7.83
N PHE A 224 -7.25 4.59 8.08
CA PHE A 224 -8.07 3.80 7.16
C PHE A 224 -8.41 4.58 5.89
N VAL A 225 -8.58 5.90 5.96
CA VAL A 225 -8.66 6.74 4.75
C VAL A 225 -7.39 6.59 3.92
N LYS A 226 -6.20 6.71 4.54
CA LYS A 226 -4.91 6.57 3.84
C LYS A 226 -4.70 5.17 3.26
N ALA A 227 -5.06 4.13 4.01
CA ALA A 227 -4.96 2.74 3.58
C ALA A 227 -6.03 2.33 2.57
N ALA A 228 -7.04 3.17 2.36
CA ALA A 228 -8.22 2.85 1.54
C ALA A 228 -8.98 1.60 2.00
N VAL A 229 -9.15 1.42 3.30
CA VAL A 229 -10.01 0.39 3.89
C VAL A 229 -11.47 0.75 3.65
N VAL A 230 -12.34 -0.21 3.36
CA VAL A 230 -13.79 0.02 3.20
C VAL A 230 -14.42 0.49 4.53
N PRO A 231 -15.20 1.58 4.53
CA PRO A 231 -15.75 2.35 3.41
C PRO A 231 -14.93 3.59 2.98
N PHE A 232 -13.69 3.73 3.38
CA PHE A 232 -12.84 4.91 3.14
C PHE A 232 -12.09 4.88 1.80
N HIS A 233 -12.34 3.92 0.93
CA HIS A 233 -11.52 3.52 -0.23
C HIS A 233 -11.79 4.27 -1.54
N PHE A 234 -12.87 5.03 -1.65
CA PHE A 234 -13.40 5.53 -2.93
C PHE A 234 -12.41 6.40 -3.74
N TRP A 235 -11.60 7.20 -3.06
CA TRP A 235 -10.62 8.11 -3.67
C TRP A 235 -9.49 7.39 -4.43
N LEU A 236 -9.11 6.17 -3.98
CA LEU A 236 -7.90 5.50 -4.44
C LEU A 236 -7.98 5.11 -5.92
N ALA A 237 -9.10 4.55 -6.36
CA ALA A 237 -9.29 4.13 -7.74
C ALA A 237 -9.25 5.30 -8.73
N ASP A 238 -9.78 6.47 -8.35
CA ASP A 238 -9.77 7.67 -9.16
C ASP A 238 -8.37 8.29 -9.24
N ALA A 239 -7.68 8.37 -8.09
CA ALA A 239 -6.32 8.87 -8.04
C ALA A 239 -5.36 8.01 -8.89
N TYR A 240 -5.45 6.67 -8.80
CA TYR A 240 -4.56 5.79 -9.57
C TYR A 240 -4.87 5.78 -11.07
N ALA A 241 -6.15 5.95 -11.44
CA ALA A 241 -6.53 6.01 -12.84
C ALA A 241 -5.87 7.19 -13.57
N THR A 242 -5.73 8.32 -12.87
CA THR A 242 -5.26 9.59 -13.42
C THR A 242 -3.79 9.89 -13.13
N ALA A 243 -3.25 9.34 -12.02
CA ALA A 243 -1.85 9.54 -11.67
C ALA A 243 -0.91 8.94 -12.74
N PRO A 244 0.24 9.58 -13.01
CA PRO A 244 1.26 9.02 -13.89
C PRO A 244 1.73 7.63 -13.42
N THR A 245 2.03 6.76 -14.37
CA THR A 245 2.46 5.38 -14.07
C THR A 245 3.61 5.28 -13.06
N PRO A 246 4.69 6.12 -13.11
CA PRO A 246 5.73 6.10 -12.08
C PRO A 246 5.21 6.39 -10.67
N VAL A 247 4.16 7.20 -10.54
CA VAL A 247 3.53 7.49 -9.25
C VAL A 247 2.71 6.29 -8.76
N CYS A 248 1.99 5.61 -9.67
CA CYS A 248 1.21 4.42 -9.36
C CYS A 248 2.08 3.28 -8.81
N ILE A 249 3.38 3.19 -9.19
CA ILE A 249 4.35 2.24 -8.62
C ILE A 249 4.43 2.41 -7.09
N LEU A 250 4.54 3.65 -6.63
CA LEU A 250 4.65 3.97 -5.19
C LEU A 250 3.30 3.89 -4.48
N PHE A 251 2.23 4.35 -5.13
CA PHE A 251 0.90 4.32 -4.57
C PHE A 251 0.46 2.88 -4.27
N ALA A 252 0.59 1.98 -5.25
CA ALA A 252 0.15 0.60 -5.13
C ALA A 252 1.17 -0.31 -4.44
N GLY A 253 2.44 0.10 -4.38
CA GLY A 253 3.49 -0.72 -3.81
C GLY A 253 3.70 -0.51 -2.31
N VAL A 254 3.40 0.70 -1.78
CA VAL A 254 3.75 0.99 -0.39
C VAL A 254 2.91 2.08 0.28
N MET A 255 2.35 3.07 -0.44
CA MET A 255 1.68 4.22 0.19
C MET A 255 0.47 3.82 1.02
N SER A 256 -0.38 2.95 0.48
CA SER A 256 -1.59 2.47 1.19
C SER A 256 -1.24 1.64 2.42
N GLU A 257 -0.18 0.84 2.30
CA GLU A 257 0.31 -0.05 3.35
C GLU A 257 0.90 0.72 4.55
N LEU A 258 1.43 1.93 4.32
CA LEU A 258 1.86 2.83 5.39
C LEU A 258 0.71 3.21 6.34
N GLY A 259 -0.52 3.37 5.82
CA GLY A 259 -1.69 3.58 6.65
C GLY A 259 -1.94 2.42 7.62
N LEU A 260 -1.82 1.18 7.15
CA LEU A 260 -1.94 -0.02 7.98
C LEU A 260 -0.77 -0.17 8.97
N TYR A 261 0.45 0.16 8.54
CA TYR A 261 1.62 0.22 9.42
C TYR A 261 1.39 1.17 10.59
N ALA A 262 0.83 2.37 10.34
CA ALA A 262 0.52 3.33 11.40
C ALA A 262 -0.52 2.80 12.39
N VAL A 263 -1.60 2.15 11.89
CA VAL A 263 -2.59 1.50 12.75
C VAL A 263 -1.94 0.47 13.65
N ALA A 264 -1.08 -0.40 13.09
CA ALA A 264 -0.35 -1.40 13.86
C ALA A 264 0.59 -0.74 14.89
N ARG A 265 1.39 0.25 14.49
CA ARG A 265 2.35 0.94 15.36
C ARG A 265 1.65 1.61 16.54
N ILE A 266 0.58 2.35 16.28
CA ILE A 266 -0.17 3.08 17.31
C ILE A 266 -0.90 2.09 18.23
N TYR A 267 -1.51 1.04 17.69
CA TYR A 267 -2.12 0.02 18.53
C TYR A 267 -1.10 -0.60 19.49
N TRP A 268 0.01 -1.13 18.97
CA TRP A 268 0.96 -1.86 19.79
C TRP A 268 1.67 -0.98 20.82
N VAL A 269 2.09 0.22 20.44
CA VAL A 269 2.88 1.09 21.35
C VAL A 269 1.98 1.87 22.30
N VAL A 270 0.86 2.43 21.79
CA VAL A 270 0.03 3.37 22.56
C VAL A 270 -1.12 2.67 23.28
N TYR A 271 -1.93 1.90 22.54
CA TYR A 271 -3.23 1.46 23.06
C TYR A 271 -3.26 0.01 23.58
N ALA A 272 -2.29 -0.85 23.26
CA ALA A 272 -2.34 -2.26 23.63
C ALA A 272 -2.42 -2.49 25.15
N GLY A 273 -1.77 -1.64 25.97
CA GLY A 273 -1.86 -1.72 27.41
C GLY A 273 -3.26 -1.43 27.97
N THR A 274 -3.93 -0.43 27.40
CA THR A 274 -5.25 0.04 27.85
C THR A 274 -6.40 -0.79 27.26
N LEU A 275 -6.26 -1.25 26.01
CA LEU A 275 -7.27 -2.03 25.30
C LEU A 275 -7.10 -3.55 25.44
N GLY A 276 -6.13 -4.02 26.23
CA GLY A 276 -5.81 -5.44 26.35
C GLY A 276 -6.99 -6.31 26.79
N SER A 277 -7.85 -5.80 27.67
CA SER A 277 -9.08 -6.50 28.11
C SER A 277 -10.16 -6.61 27.00
N HIS A 278 -10.08 -5.80 25.94
CA HIS A 278 -11.04 -5.74 24.84
C HIS A 278 -10.45 -6.21 23.50
N GLN A 279 -9.31 -6.90 23.56
CA GLN A 279 -8.56 -7.34 22.37
C GLN A 279 -9.41 -8.17 21.40
N GLU A 280 -10.28 -9.05 21.91
CA GLU A 280 -11.17 -9.89 21.07
C GLU A 280 -12.20 -9.06 20.29
N ALA A 281 -12.78 -8.06 20.94
CA ALA A 281 -13.74 -7.16 20.28
C ALA A 281 -13.05 -6.33 19.18
N LEU A 282 -11.87 -5.78 19.47
CA LEU A 282 -11.06 -5.04 18.51
C LEU A 282 -10.65 -5.94 17.33
N ARG A 283 -10.19 -7.14 17.61
CA ARG A 283 -9.84 -8.15 16.61
C ARG A 283 -11.02 -8.42 15.67
N THR A 284 -12.20 -8.64 16.21
CA THR A 284 -13.42 -8.90 15.43
C THR A 284 -13.77 -7.74 14.50
N ILE A 285 -13.68 -6.49 14.98
CA ILE A 285 -13.93 -5.28 14.18
C ILE A 285 -12.92 -5.19 13.02
N LEU A 286 -11.63 -5.36 13.31
CA LEU A 286 -10.57 -5.25 12.30
C LEU A 286 -10.63 -6.41 11.29
N LEU A 287 -10.90 -7.64 11.73
CA LEU A 287 -11.11 -8.81 10.85
C LEU A 287 -12.29 -8.58 9.91
N THR A 288 -13.41 -8.06 10.44
CA THR A 288 -14.60 -7.75 9.64
C THR A 288 -14.30 -6.67 8.60
N ALA A 289 -13.65 -5.57 9.00
CA ALA A 289 -13.25 -4.51 8.08
C ALA A 289 -12.29 -5.03 6.99
N GLY A 290 -11.32 -5.86 7.36
CA GLY A 290 -10.38 -6.48 6.44
C GLY A 290 -11.07 -7.42 5.44
N ALA A 291 -11.95 -8.29 5.91
CA ALA A 291 -12.71 -9.21 5.07
C ALA A 291 -13.62 -8.49 4.07
N LEU A 292 -14.35 -7.47 4.52
CA LEU A 292 -15.19 -6.63 3.66
C LEU A 292 -14.35 -5.92 2.60
N THR A 293 -13.19 -5.38 2.99
CA THR A 293 -12.26 -4.69 2.08
C THR A 293 -11.70 -5.65 1.03
N ALA A 294 -11.29 -6.85 1.44
CA ALA A 294 -10.76 -7.87 0.53
C ALA A 294 -11.78 -8.28 -0.53
N LEU A 295 -13.00 -8.61 -0.12
CA LEU A 295 -14.05 -9.09 -1.03
C LEU A 295 -14.59 -7.98 -1.94
N LEU A 296 -14.81 -6.78 -1.41
CA LEU A 296 -15.30 -5.66 -2.21
C LEU A 296 -14.23 -5.24 -3.22
N GLY A 297 -12.97 -5.11 -2.80
CA GLY A 297 -11.85 -4.79 -3.67
C GLY A 297 -11.69 -5.81 -4.81
N ALA A 298 -11.73 -7.12 -4.49
CA ALA A 298 -11.67 -8.19 -5.48
C ALA A 298 -12.82 -8.13 -6.49
N THR A 299 -14.05 -7.95 -6.00
CA THR A 299 -15.24 -7.85 -6.85
C THR A 299 -15.14 -6.66 -7.79
N MET A 300 -14.77 -5.48 -7.27
CA MET A 300 -14.61 -4.28 -8.08
C MET A 300 -13.45 -4.41 -9.07
N CYS A 301 -12.35 -5.03 -8.70
CA CYS A 301 -11.24 -5.35 -9.60
C CYS A 301 -11.73 -6.15 -10.83
N PHE A 302 -12.52 -7.19 -10.61
CA PHE A 302 -13.05 -8.03 -11.70
C PHE A 302 -14.03 -7.28 -12.61
N LEU A 303 -14.74 -6.29 -12.07
CA LEU A 303 -15.71 -5.49 -12.82
C LEU A 303 -15.06 -4.37 -13.65
N GLN A 304 -13.79 -4.01 -13.41
CA GLN A 304 -13.09 -2.96 -14.14
C GLN A 304 -12.60 -3.41 -15.51
N ARG A 305 -12.50 -2.42 -16.41
CA ARG A 305 -11.92 -2.56 -17.76
C ARG A 305 -10.68 -1.68 -17.93
N HIS A 306 -10.66 -0.53 -17.30
CA HIS A 306 -9.52 0.36 -17.25
C HIS A 306 -8.41 -0.26 -16.40
N LEU A 307 -7.24 -0.58 -17.00
CA LEU A 307 -6.18 -1.39 -16.37
C LEU A 307 -5.63 -0.77 -15.07
N LYS A 308 -5.46 0.56 -15.01
CA LYS A 308 -5.00 1.22 -13.78
C LYS A 308 -6.03 1.13 -12.66
N ARG A 309 -7.33 1.35 -12.96
CA ARG A 309 -8.41 1.18 -11.98
C ARG A 309 -8.54 -0.28 -11.52
N MET A 310 -8.35 -1.23 -12.42
CA MET A 310 -8.34 -2.65 -12.09
C MET A 310 -7.24 -2.97 -11.07
N LEU A 311 -6.00 -2.50 -11.31
CA LEU A 311 -4.90 -2.69 -10.37
C LEU A 311 -5.08 -1.89 -9.06
N ALA A 312 -5.75 -0.74 -9.10
CA ALA A 312 -6.13 0.02 -7.91
C ALA A 312 -7.09 -0.77 -7.01
N PHE A 313 -8.12 -1.39 -7.58
CA PHE A 313 -9.02 -2.26 -6.82
C PHE A 313 -8.36 -3.56 -6.38
N ALA A 314 -7.37 -4.07 -7.13
CA ALA A 314 -6.49 -5.13 -6.64
C ALA A 314 -5.75 -4.67 -5.37
N THR A 315 -5.21 -3.45 -5.35
CA THR A 315 -4.55 -2.90 -4.15
C THR A 315 -5.52 -2.83 -2.97
N ILE A 316 -6.75 -2.35 -3.15
CA ILE A 316 -7.78 -2.33 -2.08
C ILE A 316 -8.05 -3.75 -1.56
N SER A 317 -8.16 -4.74 -2.45
CA SER A 317 -8.37 -6.14 -2.05
C SER A 317 -7.26 -6.66 -1.15
N TYR A 318 -6.00 -6.43 -1.54
CA TYR A 318 -4.84 -6.89 -0.75
C TYR A 318 -4.64 -6.09 0.53
N VAL A 319 -4.96 -4.80 0.56
CA VAL A 319 -5.06 -4.01 1.82
C VAL A 319 -6.01 -4.69 2.81
N GLY A 320 -7.14 -5.23 2.33
CA GLY A 320 -8.04 -6.03 3.15
C GLY A 320 -7.38 -7.28 3.71
N CYS A 321 -6.63 -8.02 2.90
CA CYS A 321 -5.88 -9.21 3.35
C CYS A 321 -4.79 -8.84 4.37
N PHE A 322 -4.06 -7.75 4.16
CA PHE A 322 -3.05 -7.24 5.10
C PHE A 322 -3.68 -6.81 6.42
N LEU A 323 -4.84 -6.15 6.37
CA LEU A 323 -5.57 -5.78 7.57
C LEU A 323 -6.02 -7.02 8.36
N VAL A 324 -6.43 -8.11 7.69
CA VAL A 324 -6.73 -9.40 8.36
C VAL A 324 -5.51 -9.91 9.10
N GLY A 325 -4.32 -9.90 8.49
CA GLY A 325 -3.08 -10.32 9.15
C GLY A 325 -2.74 -9.48 10.39
N ILE A 326 -2.85 -8.14 10.28
CA ILE A 326 -2.64 -7.23 11.42
C ILE A 326 -3.71 -7.44 12.50
N ALA A 327 -4.95 -7.71 12.09
CA ALA A 327 -6.09 -7.91 12.99
C ALA A 327 -5.99 -9.17 13.87
N LEU A 328 -5.12 -10.12 13.53
CA LEU A 328 -4.82 -11.25 14.40
C LEU A 328 -4.18 -10.79 15.73
N LEU A 329 -3.62 -9.59 15.76
CA LEU A 329 -2.99 -8.96 16.92
C LEU A 329 -1.93 -9.87 17.56
N ASP A 330 -1.08 -10.45 16.72
CA ASP A 330 0.08 -11.26 17.13
C ASP A 330 1.28 -11.07 16.18
N SER A 331 2.42 -11.58 16.59
CA SER A 331 3.65 -11.48 15.80
C SER A 331 3.61 -12.32 14.52
N GLY A 332 2.88 -13.44 14.50
CA GLY A 332 2.76 -14.31 13.32
C GLY A 332 1.99 -13.62 12.19
N GLY A 333 0.79 -13.10 12.49
CA GLY A 333 0.00 -12.34 11.53
C GLY A 333 0.73 -11.09 11.01
N LEU A 334 1.45 -10.39 11.90
CA LEU A 334 2.23 -9.22 11.50
C LEU A 334 3.44 -9.60 10.63
N ALA A 335 4.14 -10.69 10.93
CA ALA A 335 5.27 -11.18 10.12
C ALA A 335 4.83 -11.58 8.72
N GLY A 336 3.74 -12.37 8.63
CA GLY A 336 3.16 -12.75 7.35
C GLY A 336 2.72 -11.53 6.55
N THR A 337 2.10 -10.54 7.21
CA THR A 337 1.72 -9.26 6.57
C THR A 337 2.94 -8.52 6.03
N ALA A 338 4.04 -8.43 6.78
CA ALA A 338 5.25 -7.75 6.34
C ALA A 338 5.87 -8.40 5.08
N ILE A 339 5.95 -9.74 5.05
CA ILE A 339 6.41 -10.48 3.86
C ILE A 339 5.46 -10.23 2.68
N TYR A 340 4.16 -10.32 2.93
CA TYR A 340 3.15 -10.20 1.88
C TYR A 340 3.11 -8.80 1.27
N VAL A 341 3.19 -7.74 2.07
CA VAL A 341 3.27 -6.34 1.63
C VAL A 341 4.46 -6.12 0.69
N VAL A 342 5.64 -6.59 1.06
CA VAL A 342 6.84 -6.43 0.22
C VAL A 342 6.69 -7.19 -1.09
N ALA A 343 6.28 -8.45 -1.03
CA ALA A 343 6.15 -9.28 -2.23
C ALA A 343 5.05 -8.78 -3.18
N ASP A 344 3.89 -8.45 -2.65
CA ASP A 344 2.75 -7.93 -3.40
C ASP A 344 3.05 -6.55 -4.00
N GLY A 345 3.69 -5.67 -3.23
CA GLY A 345 4.10 -4.35 -3.71
C GLY A 345 5.08 -4.44 -4.89
N LEU A 346 6.03 -5.39 -4.87
CA LEU A 346 6.93 -5.66 -6.00
C LEU A 346 6.17 -6.15 -7.24
N VAL A 347 5.22 -7.07 -7.05
CA VAL A 347 4.39 -7.61 -8.15
C VAL A 347 3.49 -6.52 -8.73
N LYS A 348 2.78 -5.75 -7.89
CA LYS A 348 1.90 -4.65 -8.33
C LYS A 348 2.68 -3.56 -9.05
N ALA A 349 3.84 -3.17 -8.53
CA ALA A 349 4.73 -2.21 -9.18
C ALA A 349 5.15 -2.70 -10.59
N SER A 350 5.50 -3.99 -10.72
CA SER A 350 5.79 -4.61 -12.01
C SER A 350 4.61 -4.54 -12.98
N LEU A 351 3.40 -4.86 -12.51
CA LEU A 351 2.17 -4.80 -13.30
C LEU A 351 1.84 -3.37 -13.75
N PHE A 352 2.00 -2.36 -12.88
CA PHE A 352 1.80 -0.96 -13.26
C PHE A 352 2.80 -0.51 -14.31
N ILE A 353 4.07 -0.92 -14.22
CA ILE A 353 5.06 -0.66 -15.27
C ILE A 353 4.63 -1.28 -16.60
N CYS A 354 4.11 -2.52 -16.60
CA CYS A 354 3.59 -3.16 -17.81
C CYS A 354 2.42 -2.34 -18.42
N VAL A 355 1.51 -1.82 -17.59
CA VAL A 355 0.44 -0.91 -18.06
C VAL A 355 1.03 0.38 -18.62
N GLY A 356 2.06 0.94 -17.99
CA GLY A 356 2.77 2.12 -18.52
C GLY A 356 3.45 1.86 -19.87
N VAL A 357 4.02 0.65 -20.08
CA VAL A 357 4.56 0.25 -21.40
C VAL A 357 3.45 0.18 -22.44
N LEU A 358 2.28 -0.38 -22.11
CA LEU A 358 1.13 -0.41 -23.00
C LEU A 358 0.66 1.01 -23.34
N GLN A 359 0.58 1.89 -22.35
CA GLN A 359 0.22 3.28 -22.52
C GLN A 359 1.21 4.04 -23.40
N HIS A 360 2.52 3.82 -23.20
CA HIS A 360 3.58 4.39 -24.03
C HIS A 360 3.50 3.95 -25.49
N ARG A 361 3.07 2.71 -25.76
CA ARG A 361 3.01 2.13 -27.11
C ARG A 361 1.68 2.35 -27.81
N CYS A 362 0.58 2.32 -27.08
CA CYS A 362 -0.76 2.27 -27.61
C CYS A 362 -1.59 3.52 -27.29
N SER A 363 -1.12 4.40 -26.36
CA SER A 363 -1.82 5.60 -25.87
C SER A 363 -3.22 5.28 -25.32
N ARG A 364 -3.42 4.08 -24.81
CA ARG A 364 -4.70 3.56 -24.29
C ARG A 364 -4.47 2.67 -23.08
N VAL A 365 -5.47 2.60 -22.19
CA VAL A 365 -5.43 1.81 -20.95
C VAL A 365 -6.67 0.94 -20.71
N ASP A 366 -7.71 1.03 -21.58
CA ASP A 366 -8.86 0.13 -21.53
C ASP A 366 -8.56 -1.20 -22.22
N GLU A 367 -8.90 -2.33 -21.57
CA GLU A 367 -8.58 -3.67 -22.08
C GLU A 367 -9.30 -4.02 -23.38
N ARG A 368 -10.46 -3.36 -23.70
CA ARG A 368 -11.20 -3.60 -24.93
C ARG A 368 -10.54 -2.89 -26.10
N HIS A 369 -10.13 -1.63 -25.90
CA HIS A 369 -9.43 -0.84 -26.91
C HIS A 369 -8.01 -1.38 -27.16
N LEU A 370 -7.40 -2.06 -26.17
CA LEU A 370 -6.10 -2.72 -26.28
C LEU A 370 -6.17 -4.14 -26.88
N HIS A 371 -7.36 -4.65 -27.30
CA HIS A 371 -7.54 -6.01 -27.78
C HIS A 371 -6.53 -6.41 -28.85
N GLY A 372 -5.60 -7.32 -28.48
CA GLY A 372 -4.56 -7.84 -29.38
C GLY A 372 -3.43 -6.86 -29.73
N LEU A 373 -3.47 -5.59 -29.26
CA LEU A 373 -2.43 -4.60 -29.56
C LEU A 373 -1.11 -4.90 -28.84
N GLY A 374 -1.17 -5.64 -27.71
CA GLY A 374 0.00 -6.06 -26.96
C GLY A 374 0.77 -7.26 -27.56
N ARG A 375 0.31 -7.86 -28.68
CA ARG A 375 0.98 -9.02 -29.32
C ARG A 375 2.44 -8.74 -29.69
N ASN A 376 2.76 -7.50 -30.04
CA ASN A 376 4.11 -7.06 -30.40
C ASN A 376 4.98 -6.75 -29.17
N LEU A 377 4.51 -7.02 -27.95
CA LEU A 377 5.18 -6.79 -26.67
C LEU A 377 5.29 -8.09 -25.85
N PRO A 378 5.95 -9.16 -26.40
CA PRO A 378 5.91 -10.48 -25.78
C PRO A 378 6.52 -10.49 -24.37
N PHE A 379 7.61 -9.77 -24.12
CA PHE A 379 8.24 -9.69 -22.80
C PHE A 379 7.31 -9.03 -21.77
N THR A 380 6.66 -7.93 -22.12
CA THR A 380 5.67 -7.27 -21.25
C THR A 380 4.50 -8.20 -20.97
N GLY A 381 4.05 -8.96 -21.99
CA GLY A 381 2.98 -9.94 -21.87
C GLY A 381 3.32 -11.08 -20.90
N ILE A 382 4.53 -11.61 -20.98
CA ILE A 382 5.02 -12.67 -20.06
C ILE A 382 5.08 -12.13 -18.63
N VAL A 383 5.69 -10.95 -18.42
CA VAL A 383 5.78 -10.32 -17.10
C VAL A 383 4.39 -10.05 -16.52
N PHE A 384 3.47 -9.55 -17.34
CA PHE A 384 2.10 -9.26 -16.91
C PHE A 384 1.34 -10.54 -16.53
N PHE A 385 1.46 -11.61 -17.31
CA PHE A 385 0.80 -12.89 -17.03
C PHE A 385 1.39 -13.59 -15.81
N VAL A 386 2.73 -13.62 -15.67
CA VAL A 386 3.39 -14.19 -14.48
C VAL A 386 3.05 -13.37 -13.23
N GLY A 387 2.97 -12.02 -13.36
CA GLY A 387 2.51 -11.15 -12.30
C GLY A 387 1.06 -11.43 -11.87
N ALA A 388 0.17 -11.76 -12.82
CA ALA A 388 -1.20 -12.18 -12.50
C ALA A 388 -1.23 -13.47 -11.68
N LEU A 389 -0.38 -14.45 -11.98
CA LEU A 389 -0.27 -15.70 -11.21
C LEU A 389 0.41 -15.46 -9.85
N ALA A 390 1.38 -14.55 -9.77
CA ALA A 390 1.99 -14.16 -8.50
C ALA A 390 0.98 -13.51 -7.55
N LEU A 391 0.02 -12.73 -8.08
CA LEU A 391 -1.13 -12.24 -7.30
C LEU A 391 -2.04 -13.38 -6.82
N ALA A 392 -2.16 -14.49 -7.55
CA ALA A 392 -2.91 -15.67 -7.10
C ALA A 392 -2.19 -16.49 -6.01
N GLY A 393 -1.07 -15.98 -5.48
CA GLY A 393 -0.28 -16.69 -4.48
C GLY A 393 0.52 -17.86 -5.06
N LEU A 394 0.96 -17.79 -6.32
CA LEU A 394 1.73 -18.87 -6.96
C LEU A 394 3.04 -19.14 -6.22
N PRO A 395 3.32 -20.36 -5.74
CA PRO A 395 4.64 -20.72 -5.25
C PRO A 395 5.69 -20.68 -6.37
N PRO A 396 6.92 -20.25 -6.13
CA PRO A 396 7.53 -19.86 -4.86
C PRO A 396 7.64 -18.34 -4.65
N PHE A 397 6.67 -17.55 -5.12
CA PHE A 397 6.68 -16.10 -4.88
C PHE A 397 6.55 -15.78 -3.38
N GLY A 398 7.10 -14.64 -2.96
CA GLY A 398 6.98 -14.16 -1.59
C GLY A 398 5.54 -13.88 -1.15
N SER A 399 4.62 -13.59 -2.07
CA SER A 399 3.18 -13.48 -1.82
C SER A 399 2.60 -14.78 -1.25
N PHE A 400 3.01 -15.94 -1.77
CA PHE A 400 2.65 -17.25 -1.21
C PHE A 400 3.17 -17.41 0.23
N LEU A 401 4.45 -17.07 0.47
CA LEU A 401 5.06 -17.20 1.80
C LEU A 401 4.38 -16.32 2.84
N GLY A 402 4.12 -15.04 2.50
CA GLY A 402 3.43 -14.10 3.40
C GLY A 402 2.01 -14.52 3.71
N LYS A 403 1.27 -14.97 2.68
CA LYS A 403 -0.09 -15.50 2.81
C LYS A 403 -0.13 -16.71 3.74
N SER A 404 0.66 -17.76 3.48
CA SER A 404 0.66 -18.98 4.29
C SER A 404 0.99 -18.68 5.76
N THR A 405 1.92 -17.75 6.02
CA THR A 405 2.24 -17.32 7.39
C THR A 405 1.04 -16.68 8.10
N ILE A 406 0.23 -15.85 7.39
CA ILE A 406 -1.01 -15.29 7.97
C ILE A 406 -2.06 -16.38 8.20
N GLU A 407 -2.22 -17.28 7.23
CA GLU A 407 -3.19 -18.39 7.30
C GLU A 407 -2.88 -19.33 8.48
N ASP A 408 -1.61 -19.68 8.68
CA ASP A 408 -1.17 -20.48 9.82
C ASP A 408 -1.45 -19.79 11.16
N ALA A 409 -1.15 -18.48 11.26
CA ALA A 409 -1.44 -17.69 12.45
C ALA A 409 -2.96 -17.61 12.72
N ALA A 410 -3.77 -17.48 11.68
CA ALA A 410 -5.22 -17.46 11.78
C ALA A 410 -5.80 -18.81 12.21
N LEU A 411 -5.33 -19.92 11.61
CA LEU A 411 -5.74 -21.28 11.95
C LEU A 411 -5.37 -21.64 13.39
N ALA A 412 -4.18 -21.24 13.86
CA ALA A 412 -3.76 -21.44 15.24
C ALA A 412 -4.68 -20.76 16.27
N ARG A 413 -5.42 -19.70 15.84
CA ARG A 413 -6.42 -18.98 16.63
C ARG A 413 -7.85 -19.45 16.40
N GLY A 414 -8.07 -20.45 15.53
CA GLY A 414 -9.40 -21.00 15.22
C GLY A 414 -10.15 -20.24 14.12
N TYR A 415 -9.51 -19.29 13.41
CA TYR A 415 -10.14 -18.56 12.29
C TYR A 415 -10.02 -19.34 10.97
N TRP A 416 -10.65 -20.52 10.91
CA TRP A 416 -10.63 -21.45 9.76
C TRP A 416 -11.14 -20.85 8.45
N TRP A 417 -11.89 -19.75 8.48
CA TRP A 417 -12.45 -19.07 7.31
C TRP A 417 -11.46 -18.17 6.58
N VAL A 418 -10.33 -17.80 7.22
CA VAL A 418 -9.34 -16.88 6.65
C VAL A 418 -8.68 -17.43 5.38
N PRO A 419 -8.23 -18.70 5.32
CA PRO A 419 -7.70 -19.28 4.08
C PRO A 419 -8.72 -19.26 2.93
N ALA A 420 -10.00 -19.52 3.23
CA ALA A 420 -11.06 -19.46 2.24
C ALA A 420 -11.29 -18.03 1.72
N LEU A 421 -11.28 -17.04 2.61
CA LEU A 421 -11.38 -15.62 2.26
C LEU A 421 -10.24 -15.22 1.29
N PHE A 422 -9.00 -15.54 1.63
CA PHE A 422 -7.82 -15.20 0.83
C PHE A 422 -7.89 -15.88 -0.53
N THR A 423 -8.18 -17.18 -0.56
CA THR A 423 -8.35 -17.92 -1.81
C THR A 423 -9.41 -17.31 -2.72
N VAL A 424 -10.57 -16.92 -2.20
CA VAL A 424 -11.64 -16.29 -2.97
C VAL A 424 -11.22 -14.90 -3.49
N ALA A 425 -10.62 -14.06 -2.64
CA ALA A 425 -10.16 -12.74 -3.03
C ALA A 425 -9.08 -12.81 -4.13
N GLU A 426 -8.11 -13.73 -3.99
CA GLU A 426 -7.04 -13.95 -4.97
C GLU A 426 -7.57 -14.49 -6.30
N ILE A 427 -8.50 -15.46 -6.27
CA ILE A 427 -9.12 -16.00 -7.49
C ILE A 427 -9.76 -14.87 -8.29
N ILE A 428 -10.59 -14.06 -7.65
CA ILE A 428 -11.36 -13.01 -8.31
C ILE A 428 -10.42 -11.91 -8.83
N THR A 429 -9.48 -11.46 -8.02
CA THR A 429 -8.53 -10.39 -8.37
C THR A 429 -7.61 -10.83 -9.51
N SER A 430 -6.98 -12.00 -9.37
CA SER A 430 -6.05 -12.51 -10.39
C SER A 430 -6.76 -12.89 -11.69
N ALA A 431 -8.00 -13.39 -11.63
CA ALA A 431 -8.81 -13.66 -12.81
C ALA A 431 -9.06 -12.39 -13.64
N ALA A 432 -9.23 -11.23 -13.01
CA ALA A 432 -9.34 -9.95 -13.72
C ALA A 432 -8.06 -9.64 -14.51
N VAL A 433 -6.90 -9.84 -13.88
CA VAL A 433 -5.59 -9.58 -14.52
C VAL A 433 -5.29 -10.62 -15.62
N VAL A 434 -5.62 -11.91 -15.41
CA VAL A 434 -5.52 -12.98 -16.42
C VAL A 434 -6.42 -12.68 -17.62
N ARG A 435 -7.66 -12.24 -17.38
CA ARG A 435 -8.59 -11.81 -18.44
C ARG A 435 -7.99 -10.68 -19.25
N ALA A 436 -7.47 -9.65 -18.60
CA ALA A 436 -6.82 -8.53 -19.27
C ALA A 436 -5.60 -8.99 -20.07
N ALA A 437 -4.76 -9.88 -19.50
CA ALA A 437 -3.60 -10.45 -20.19
C ALA A 437 -4.01 -11.18 -21.47
N GLY A 438 -5.01 -12.07 -21.41
CA GLY A 438 -5.51 -12.81 -22.55
C GLY A 438 -6.09 -11.90 -23.65
N ARG A 439 -6.82 -10.86 -23.27
CA ARG A 439 -7.40 -9.90 -24.21
C ARG A 439 -6.36 -9.02 -24.88
N VAL A 440 -5.47 -8.43 -24.10
CA VAL A 440 -4.49 -7.44 -24.57
C VAL A 440 -3.36 -8.10 -25.36
N PHE A 441 -2.75 -9.16 -24.82
CA PHE A 441 -1.53 -9.76 -25.39
C PHE A 441 -1.81 -10.94 -26.33
N LEU A 442 -2.90 -11.70 -26.12
CA LEU A 442 -3.25 -12.83 -26.98
C LEU A 442 -4.38 -12.49 -27.97
N GLY A 443 -5.15 -11.43 -27.69
CA GLY A 443 -6.30 -11.04 -28.52
C GLY A 443 -7.43 -12.06 -28.41
N TRP A 444 -7.63 -12.66 -27.25
CA TRP A 444 -8.70 -13.59 -27.00
C TRP A 444 -9.99 -12.86 -26.58
N GLY A 445 -11.11 -13.50 -26.83
CA GLY A 445 -12.42 -12.96 -26.53
C GLY A 445 -13.00 -12.05 -27.64
N PRO A 446 -14.27 -11.64 -27.52
CA PRO A 446 -14.95 -10.86 -28.55
C PRO A 446 -14.33 -9.46 -28.69
N ARG A 447 -14.24 -9.00 -29.95
CA ARG A 447 -13.83 -7.64 -30.31
C ARG A 447 -15.09 -6.76 -30.27
N ASP A 448 -15.20 -5.88 -29.27
CA ASP A 448 -16.32 -4.95 -29.17
C ASP A 448 -16.12 -3.77 -30.13
N ALA A 449 -16.96 -3.68 -31.13
CA ALA A 449 -16.92 -2.59 -32.13
C ALA A 449 -17.68 -1.33 -31.69
N SER A 450 -18.41 -1.36 -30.55
CA SER A 450 -19.28 -0.25 -30.14
C SER A 450 -19.42 -0.23 -28.61
N GLY A 451 -18.60 0.59 -27.94
CA GLY A 451 -18.92 1.12 -26.62
C GLY A 451 -19.90 2.30 -26.73
N PRO A 452 -20.69 2.66 -25.72
CA PRO A 452 -21.46 3.89 -25.73
C PRO A 452 -20.52 5.09 -25.87
N ALA A 453 -20.76 5.96 -26.84
CA ALA A 453 -19.88 7.06 -27.25
C ALA A 453 -19.56 8.12 -26.17
N GLY A 454 -20.11 7.97 -24.96
CA GLY A 454 -19.84 8.85 -23.81
C GLY A 454 -18.76 8.32 -22.85
N GLU A 455 -18.62 6.98 -22.69
CA GLU A 455 -17.55 6.38 -21.88
C GLU A 455 -16.20 6.47 -22.61
N ASP A 456 -16.20 6.40 -23.95
CA ASP A 456 -14.99 6.44 -24.79
C ASP A 456 -14.23 7.78 -24.67
N ARG A 457 -14.93 8.92 -24.50
CA ARG A 457 -14.29 10.23 -24.37
C ARG A 457 -13.61 10.42 -23.01
N ALA A 458 -14.24 9.96 -21.92
CA ALA A 458 -13.66 10.04 -20.58
C ALA A 458 -12.41 9.13 -20.44
N ASP A 459 -12.40 7.97 -21.11
CA ASP A 459 -11.27 7.05 -21.13
C ASP A 459 -10.13 7.54 -22.05
N GLU A 460 -10.41 8.26 -23.12
CA GLU A 460 -9.40 8.89 -23.98
C GLU A 460 -8.72 10.07 -23.28
N GLU A 461 -9.44 10.91 -22.54
CA GLU A 461 -8.87 12.01 -21.75
C GLU A 461 -7.99 11.51 -20.60
N THR A 462 -8.33 10.36 -19.97
CA THR A 462 -7.52 9.77 -18.88
C THR A 462 -6.28 9.04 -19.37
N SER A 463 -6.17 8.72 -20.65
CA SER A 463 -5.09 7.88 -21.16
C SER A 463 -3.88 8.61 -21.70
N GLN A 464 -3.91 9.94 -21.85
CA GLN A 464 -2.82 10.72 -22.42
C GLN A 464 -1.76 11.13 -21.37
N GLU A 465 -0.94 10.19 -20.90
CA GLU A 465 0.27 10.54 -20.14
C GLU A 465 1.43 11.02 -21.04
N ILE A 466 1.36 10.76 -22.34
CA ILE A 466 2.45 10.96 -23.31
C ILE A 466 1.91 11.71 -24.52
N GLU A 467 2.62 12.71 -24.99
CA GLU A 467 2.23 13.56 -26.12
C GLU A 467 2.27 12.87 -27.48
N GLY A 468 2.79 11.64 -27.59
CA GLY A 468 2.87 10.93 -28.85
C GLY A 468 3.06 9.43 -28.74
N ARG A 469 2.60 8.70 -29.78
CA ARG A 469 2.83 7.27 -29.94
C ARG A 469 4.28 7.01 -30.29
N ASN A 470 5.00 6.26 -29.47
CA ASN A 470 6.39 5.90 -29.73
C ASN A 470 6.51 4.46 -30.22
N ASP A 471 7.10 4.25 -31.41
CA ASP A 471 7.21 2.91 -32.04
C ASP A 471 8.33 2.05 -31.45
N ARG A 472 9.14 2.58 -30.55
CA ARG A 472 10.24 1.86 -29.90
C ARG A 472 9.99 1.65 -28.42
N THR A 473 10.28 0.46 -27.91
CA THR A 473 10.22 0.13 -26.47
C THR A 473 11.65 -0.11 -25.99
N PRO A 474 12.37 0.92 -25.52
CA PRO A 474 13.72 0.73 -24.99
C PRO A 474 13.69 -0.19 -23.76
N ALA A 475 14.78 -0.92 -23.52
CA ALA A 475 14.89 -1.89 -22.44
C ALA A 475 14.60 -1.26 -21.05
N LEU A 476 14.94 0.01 -20.86
CA LEU A 476 14.67 0.74 -19.61
C LEU A 476 13.18 0.90 -19.28
N LEU A 477 12.25 0.66 -20.22
CA LEU A 477 10.81 0.69 -19.94
C LEU A 477 10.27 -0.65 -19.40
N TRP A 478 10.75 -1.80 -19.90
CA TRP A 478 10.23 -3.10 -19.45
C TRP A 478 11.16 -3.82 -18.45
N LEU A 479 12.46 -3.52 -18.45
CA LEU A 479 13.43 -4.16 -17.56
C LEU A 479 13.13 -3.94 -16.07
N PRO A 480 12.75 -2.73 -15.60
CA PRO A 480 12.36 -2.53 -14.21
C PRO A 480 11.18 -3.43 -13.79
N ALA A 481 10.19 -3.67 -14.67
CA ALA A 481 9.09 -4.59 -14.37
C ALA A 481 9.59 -6.02 -14.14
N ALA A 482 10.49 -6.51 -15.01
CA ALA A 482 11.07 -7.85 -14.88
C ALA A 482 11.92 -7.96 -13.60
N ILE A 483 12.73 -6.95 -13.27
CA ILE A 483 13.54 -6.92 -12.04
C ILE A 483 12.66 -6.95 -10.79
N LEU A 484 11.60 -6.16 -10.75
CA LEU A 484 10.68 -6.13 -9.61
C LEU A 484 9.94 -7.47 -9.45
N LEU A 485 9.49 -8.08 -10.55
CA LEU A 485 8.85 -9.39 -10.51
C LEU A 485 9.82 -10.49 -10.02
N LEU A 486 11.07 -10.47 -10.49
CA LEU A 486 12.11 -11.38 -10.01
C LEU A 486 12.49 -11.13 -8.55
N ALA A 487 12.47 -9.86 -8.10
CA ALA A 487 12.65 -9.53 -6.69
C ALA A 487 11.50 -10.10 -5.83
N GLY A 488 10.25 -10.02 -6.30
CA GLY A 488 9.10 -10.65 -5.64
C GLY A 488 9.22 -12.18 -5.56
N LEU A 489 9.78 -12.79 -6.58
CA LEU A 489 10.13 -14.22 -6.59
C LEU A 489 11.27 -14.51 -5.59
N ALA A 490 12.29 -13.67 -5.54
CA ALA A 490 13.44 -13.84 -4.64
C ALA A 490 13.03 -13.77 -3.17
N VAL A 491 12.05 -12.93 -2.80
CA VAL A 491 11.51 -12.88 -1.43
C VAL A 491 11.00 -14.23 -0.96
N GLY A 492 10.41 -15.03 -1.83
CA GLY A 492 9.93 -16.37 -1.48
C GLY A 492 10.98 -17.48 -1.57
N LEU A 493 12.07 -17.24 -2.31
CA LEU A 493 13.15 -18.22 -2.52
C LEU A 493 14.31 -18.08 -1.53
N VAL A 494 14.56 -16.88 -1.00
CA VAL A 494 15.69 -16.63 -0.11
C VAL A 494 15.41 -17.25 1.27
N PRO A 495 16.24 -18.23 1.70
CA PRO A 495 16.01 -18.88 2.99
C PRO A 495 16.17 -17.90 4.15
N GLY A 496 15.27 -17.98 5.12
CA GLY A 496 15.35 -17.21 6.35
C GLY A 496 14.65 -15.84 6.30
N VAL A 497 14.03 -15.44 5.18
CA VAL A 497 13.17 -14.25 5.11
C VAL A 497 12.05 -14.35 6.14
N ASP A 498 11.44 -15.50 6.27
CA ASP A 498 10.43 -15.86 7.25
C ASP A 498 10.93 -15.63 8.69
N ARG A 499 12.14 -16.13 9.02
CA ARG A 499 12.75 -15.96 10.34
C ARG A 499 13.06 -14.51 10.66
N VAL A 500 13.59 -13.76 9.69
CA VAL A 500 13.87 -12.33 9.88
C VAL A 500 12.56 -11.55 10.08
N ALA A 501 11.54 -11.83 9.31
CA ALA A 501 10.22 -11.19 9.44
C ALA A 501 9.55 -11.52 10.79
N GLN A 502 9.61 -12.78 11.23
CA GLN A 502 9.10 -13.21 12.55
C GLN A 502 9.85 -12.51 13.69
N ALA A 503 11.18 -12.43 13.63
CA ALA A 503 11.98 -11.76 14.63
C ALA A 503 11.69 -10.24 14.65
N ALA A 504 11.54 -9.62 13.48
CA ALA A 504 11.18 -8.20 13.35
C ALA A 504 9.78 -7.93 13.92
N ALA A 505 8.80 -8.78 13.60
CA ALA A 505 7.44 -8.68 14.12
C ALA A 505 7.37 -8.91 15.64
N ALA A 506 8.10 -9.90 16.15
CA ALA A 506 8.18 -10.15 17.59
C ALA A 506 8.73 -8.92 18.35
N ARG A 507 9.72 -8.23 17.77
CA ARG A 507 10.26 -6.99 18.34
C ARG A 507 9.26 -5.84 18.22
N PHE A 508 8.55 -5.72 17.12
CA PHE A 508 7.55 -4.68 16.90
C PHE A 508 6.40 -4.76 17.91
N VAL A 509 5.98 -5.96 18.30
CA VAL A 509 4.92 -6.19 19.28
C VAL A 509 5.43 -6.10 20.74
N ASP A 510 6.75 -6.09 20.94
CA ASP A 510 7.36 -5.91 22.28
C ASP A 510 7.27 -4.45 22.74
N ARG A 511 6.09 -4.10 23.24
CA ARG A 511 5.81 -2.77 23.75
C ARG A 511 6.73 -2.34 24.88
N GLN A 512 7.03 -3.23 25.81
CA GLN A 512 7.87 -2.94 26.97
C GLN A 512 9.33 -2.67 26.55
N GLY A 513 9.84 -3.47 25.62
CA GLY A 513 11.16 -3.25 25.03
C GLY A 513 11.23 -1.92 24.28
N TYR A 514 10.20 -1.55 23.51
CA TYR A 514 10.11 -0.27 22.82
C TYR A 514 10.14 0.91 23.81
N ILE A 515 9.29 0.88 24.86
CA ILE A 515 9.23 1.94 25.88
C ILE A 515 10.60 2.06 26.60
N ALA A 516 11.21 0.94 26.95
CA ALA A 516 12.50 0.92 27.62
C ALA A 516 13.63 1.49 26.74
N ALA A 517 13.63 1.17 25.45
CA ALA A 517 14.60 1.69 24.49
C ALA A 517 14.45 3.20 24.29
N VAL A 518 13.22 3.68 24.13
CA VAL A 518 12.93 5.10 23.81
C VAL A 518 13.11 5.99 25.04
N LEU A 519 12.50 5.65 26.19
CA LEU A 519 12.45 6.54 27.35
C LEU A 519 13.63 6.37 28.31
N HIS A 520 14.23 5.19 28.36
CA HIS A 520 15.25 4.84 29.36
C HIS A 520 16.60 4.48 28.76
N ALA A 521 16.74 4.56 27.41
CA ALA A 521 17.96 4.18 26.69
C ALA A 521 18.49 2.76 27.07
N ARG A 522 17.58 1.86 27.45
CA ARG A 522 17.91 0.49 27.79
C ARG A 522 17.88 -0.37 26.53
N PRO A 523 18.87 -1.28 26.36
CA PRO A 523 18.80 -2.21 25.24
C PRO A 523 17.53 -3.05 25.35
N PRO A 524 16.87 -3.39 24.22
CA PRO A 524 15.71 -4.27 24.24
C PRO A 524 16.10 -5.63 24.81
N ALA A 525 15.15 -6.27 25.49
CA ALA A 525 15.33 -7.62 26.00
C ALA A 525 15.66 -8.60 24.85
N THR A 526 16.47 -9.60 25.13
CA THR A 526 16.69 -10.70 24.17
C THR A 526 15.39 -11.45 24.00
N LEU A 527 14.80 -11.36 22.80
CA LEU A 527 13.59 -12.10 22.49
C LEU A 527 13.91 -13.61 22.37
N PRO A 528 12.98 -14.48 22.75
CA PRO A 528 13.17 -15.92 22.58
C PRO A 528 13.34 -16.26 21.10
N PRO A 529 14.12 -17.31 20.77
CA PRO A 529 14.28 -17.75 19.39
C PRO A 529 12.91 -18.11 18.81
N VAL A 530 12.60 -17.55 17.66
CA VAL A 530 11.34 -17.79 16.97
C VAL A 530 11.43 -19.11 16.20
N SER A 531 10.54 -20.05 16.50
CA SER A 531 10.38 -21.27 15.69
C SER A 531 9.49 -20.95 14.50
N VAL A 532 9.98 -21.15 13.29
CA VAL A 532 9.23 -20.97 12.06
C VAL A 532 8.99 -22.34 11.45
N SER A 533 7.74 -22.72 11.25
CA SER A 533 7.34 -23.84 10.42
C SER A 533 7.27 -23.39 8.96
N GLY A 534 7.89 -24.14 8.05
CA GLY A 534 7.72 -23.88 6.61
C GLY A 534 6.28 -24.18 6.15
N PRO A 535 5.91 -23.70 4.94
CA PRO A 535 4.57 -23.92 4.38
C PRO A 535 4.17 -25.40 4.38
N SER A 536 2.93 -25.69 4.78
CA SER A 536 2.36 -27.02 4.83
C SER A 536 1.87 -27.49 3.45
N LEU A 537 1.57 -28.79 3.28
CA LEU A 537 0.94 -29.29 2.05
C LEU A 537 -0.41 -28.59 1.78
N ALA A 538 -1.15 -28.23 2.82
CA ALA A 538 -2.42 -27.53 2.68
C ALA A 538 -2.24 -26.15 2.03
N ASP A 539 -1.17 -25.40 2.38
CA ASP A 539 -0.87 -24.10 1.79
C ASP A 539 -0.58 -24.20 0.30
N TYR A 540 0.18 -25.23 -0.11
CA TYR A 540 0.41 -25.51 -1.53
C TYR A 540 -0.87 -25.86 -2.28
N LEU A 541 -1.81 -26.61 -1.64
CA LEU A 541 -3.10 -26.93 -2.23
C LEU A 541 -4.00 -25.68 -2.35
N TYR A 542 -4.05 -24.82 -1.35
CA TYR A 542 -4.75 -23.53 -1.44
C TYR A 542 -4.17 -22.65 -2.55
N ALA A 543 -2.84 -22.55 -2.66
CA ALA A 543 -2.19 -21.78 -3.69
C ALA A 543 -2.40 -22.32 -5.11
N ALA A 544 -2.37 -23.65 -5.26
CA ALA A 544 -2.73 -24.31 -6.53
C ALA A 544 -4.20 -24.07 -6.88
N GLY A 545 -5.10 -24.16 -5.89
CA GLY A 545 -6.52 -23.89 -6.03
C GLY A 545 -6.79 -22.45 -6.46
N SER A 546 -6.16 -21.45 -5.83
CA SER A 546 -6.31 -20.04 -6.22
C SER A 546 -5.74 -19.76 -7.62
N SER A 547 -4.58 -20.29 -7.96
CA SER A 547 -3.98 -20.13 -9.29
C SER A 547 -4.83 -20.77 -10.40
N LEU A 548 -5.28 -22.00 -10.18
CA LEU A 548 -6.17 -22.70 -11.13
C LEU A 548 -7.53 -22.01 -11.23
N GLY A 549 -8.12 -21.63 -10.11
CA GLY A 549 -9.38 -20.88 -10.05
C GLY A 549 -9.29 -19.55 -10.79
N ALA A 550 -8.20 -18.81 -10.64
CA ALA A 550 -7.96 -17.56 -11.34
C ALA A 550 -7.87 -17.78 -12.87
N LEU A 551 -7.16 -18.82 -13.30
CA LEU A 551 -7.07 -19.18 -14.72
C LEU A 551 -8.46 -19.56 -15.28
N LEU A 552 -9.19 -20.45 -14.61
CA LEU A 552 -10.51 -20.90 -15.05
C LEU A 552 -11.52 -19.75 -15.11
N LEU A 553 -11.57 -18.91 -14.08
CA LEU A 553 -12.47 -17.76 -14.04
C LEU A 553 -12.09 -16.70 -15.08
N GLY A 554 -10.79 -16.40 -15.22
CA GLY A 554 -10.27 -15.42 -16.18
C GLY A 554 -10.50 -15.86 -17.63
N LEU A 555 -10.20 -17.13 -17.96
CA LEU A 555 -10.45 -17.71 -19.27
C LEU A 555 -11.95 -17.86 -19.54
N GLY A 556 -12.73 -18.27 -18.56
CA GLY A 556 -14.18 -18.34 -18.67
C GLY A 556 -14.78 -16.97 -19.02
N ALA A 557 -14.31 -15.91 -18.39
CA ALA A 557 -14.74 -14.54 -18.68
C ALA A 557 -14.35 -14.05 -20.10
N LEU A 558 -13.32 -14.65 -20.71
CA LEU A 558 -12.89 -14.36 -22.08
C LEU A 558 -13.68 -15.17 -23.13
N LEU A 559 -13.90 -16.45 -22.86
CA LEU A 559 -14.34 -17.42 -23.85
C LEU A 559 -15.86 -17.63 -23.85
N LEU A 560 -16.56 -17.31 -22.75
CA LEU A 560 -18.01 -17.44 -22.67
C LEU A 560 -18.68 -16.48 -23.67
N PRO A 561 -19.50 -17.00 -24.60
CA PRO A 561 -20.14 -16.18 -25.62
C PRO A 561 -21.12 -15.16 -25.00
N ARG A 562 -21.33 -14.02 -25.69
CA ARG A 562 -22.27 -12.95 -25.26
C ARG A 562 -23.69 -13.42 -24.98
N HIS A 563 -24.14 -14.53 -25.58
CA HIS A 563 -25.45 -15.12 -25.29
C HIS A 563 -25.64 -15.53 -23.82
N ALA A 564 -24.56 -15.75 -23.06
CA ALA A 564 -24.66 -15.91 -21.60
C ALA A 564 -25.00 -14.59 -20.89
N HIS A 565 -24.72 -13.44 -21.52
CA HIS A 565 -25.10 -12.12 -21.00
C HIS A 565 -26.60 -11.85 -21.14
N ASP A 566 -27.28 -12.45 -22.12
CA ASP A 566 -28.72 -12.33 -22.36
C ASP A 566 -29.52 -13.48 -21.73
N SER A 567 -28.83 -14.32 -20.93
CA SER A 567 -29.49 -15.42 -20.21
C SER A 567 -30.63 -14.89 -19.33
N PRO A 568 -31.87 -15.39 -19.51
CA PRO A 568 -33.02 -14.96 -18.72
C PRO A 568 -32.98 -15.47 -17.26
N SER A 569 -31.91 -16.15 -16.85
CA SER A 569 -31.81 -16.71 -15.49
C SER A 569 -31.84 -15.60 -14.43
N VAL A 570 -32.68 -15.80 -13.43
CA VAL A 570 -32.85 -14.87 -12.29
C VAL A 570 -31.52 -14.58 -11.58
N ILE A 571 -30.62 -15.57 -11.54
CA ILE A 571 -29.31 -15.46 -10.90
C ILE A 571 -28.43 -14.44 -11.63
N PHE A 572 -28.31 -14.54 -12.97
CA PHE A 572 -27.50 -13.59 -13.75
C PHE A 572 -28.08 -12.17 -13.72
N ARG A 573 -29.41 -12.03 -13.71
CA ARG A 573 -30.06 -10.73 -13.59
C ARG A 573 -29.81 -10.08 -12.23
N ARG A 574 -29.88 -10.85 -11.13
CA ARG A 574 -29.58 -10.37 -9.78
C ARG A 574 -28.10 -10.02 -9.62
N ALA A 575 -27.18 -10.85 -10.12
CA ALA A 575 -25.75 -10.57 -10.11
C ALA A 575 -25.40 -9.29 -10.88
N ARG A 576 -26.02 -9.06 -12.04
CA ARG A 576 -25.86 -7.83 -12.83
C ARG A 576 -26.40 -6.60 -12.10
N ALA A 577 -27.58 -6.71 -11.49
CA ALA A 577 -28.15 -5.62 -10.68
C ALA A 577 -27.26 -5.28 -9.48
N ALA A 578 -26.75 -6.28 -8.76
CA ALA A 578 -25.81 -6.09 -7.66
C ALA A 578 -24.49 -5.44 -8.13
N ALA A 579 -23.92 -5.92 -9.24
CA ALA A 579 -22.73 -5.32 -9.83
C ALA A 579 -22.96 -3.86 -10.27
N GLY A 580 -24.13 -3.56 -10.84
CA GLY A 580 -24.53 -2.20 -11.21
C GLY A 580 -24.68 -1.31 -9.98
N TRP A 581 -25.28 -1.82 -8.90
CA TRP A 581 -25.41 -1.09 -7.64
C TRP A 581 -24.05 -0.79 -7.01
N ILE A 582 -23.16 -1.78 -6.93
CA ILE A 582 -21.80 -1.61 -6.39
C ILE A 582 -21.01 -0.58 -7.22
N ARG A 583 -21.09 -0.62 -8.55
CA ARG A 583 -20.46 0.40 -9.42
C ARG A 583 -21.02 1.78 -9.17
N GLY A 584 -22.35 1.90 -8.98
CA GLY A 584 -23.03 3.16 -8.72
C GLY A 584 -22.62 3.85 -7.40
N LEU A 585 -22.04 3.10 -6.44
CA LEU A 585 -21.47 3.67 -5.22
C LEU A 585 -20.21 4.51 -5.49
N HIS A 586 -19.52 4.28 -6.62
CA HIS A 586 -18.34 5.03 -7.05
C HIS A 586 -18.76 6.12 -8.05
N SER A 587 -19.36 7.18 -7.53
CA SER A 587 -19.95 8.26 -8.36
C SER A 587 -18.92 9.20 -8.98
N GLY A 588 -17.68 9.21 -8.48
CA GLY A 588 -16.66 10.21 -8.85
C GLY A 588 -16.86 11.57 -8.18
N HIS A 589 -17.94 11.79 -7.42
CA HIS A 589 -18.23 13.06 -6.78
C HIS A 589 -17.62 13.17 -5.38
N PRO A 590 -16.82 14.23 -5.09
CA PRO A 590 -16.19 14.43 -3.78
C PRO A 590 -17.18 14.44 -2.61
N GLY A 591 -18.39 14.99 -2.81
CA GLY A 591 -19.43 15.06 -1.77
C GLY A 591 -19.88 13.67 -1.29
N ASP A 592 -20.02 12.71 -2.21
CA ASP A 592 -20.38 11.34 -1.85
C ASP A 592 -19.25 10.66 -1.06
N TYR A 593 -18.00 10.95 -1.42
CA TYR A 593 -16.84 10.41 -0.71
C TYR A 593 -16.73 10.95 0.71
N VAL A 594 -17.03 12.24 0.92
CA VAL A 594 -17.14 12.85 2.25
C VAL A 594 -18.24 12.17 3.08
N ALA A 595 -19.40 11.92 2.47
CA ALA A 595 -20.50 11.22 3.14
C ALA A 595 -20.08 9.79 3.58
N TRP A 596 -19.38 9.05 2.71
CA TRP A 596 -18.88 7.72 3.04
C TRP A 596 -17.82 7.73 4.15
N VAL A 597 -16.88 8.70 4.15
CA VAL A 597 -15.88 8.86 5.22
C VAL A 597 -16.58 9.18 6.54
N THR A 598 -17.56 10.07 6.53
CA THR A 598 -18.33 10.43 7.73
C THR A 598 -19.12 9.24 8.27
N ALA A 599 -19.85 8.54 7.40
CA ALA A 599 -20.59 7.33 7.78
C ALA A 599 -19.66 6.23 8.30
N GLY A 600 -18.54 5.97 7.63
CA GLY A 600 -17.54 5.00 8.05
C GLY A 600 -16.95 5.32 9.43
N THR A 601 -16.61 6.58 9.67
CA THR A 601 -16.12 7.05 10.98
C THR A 601 -17.18 6.86 12.06
N ALA A 602 -18.44 7.20 11.78
CA ALA A 602 -19.53 7.02 12.73
C ALA A 602 -19.78 5.53 13.05
N ILE A 603 -19.74 4.66 12.04
CA ILE A 603 -19.89 3.21 12.20
C ILE A 603 -18.74 2.65 13.05
N LEU A 604 -17.50 3.01 12.73
CA LEU A 604 -16.32 2.51 13.44
C LEU A 604 -16.27 3.02 14.88
N ALA A 605 -16.53 4.31 15.09
CA ALA A 605 -16.62 4.89 16.42
C ALA A 605 -17.77 4.29 17.24
N GLY A 606 -18.92 4.05 16.62
CA GLY A 606 -20.05 3.35 17.22
C GLY A 606 -19.72 1.93 17.62
N ALA A 607 -19.06 1.15 16.73
CA ALA A 607 -18.60 -0.20 17.02
C ALA A 607 -17.63 -0.21 18.22
N PHE A 608 -16.65 0.69 18.25
CA PHE A 608 -15.73 0.82 19.39
C PHE A 608 -16.46 1.24 20.69
N ALA A 609 -17.40 2.20 20.61
CA ALA A 609 -18.15 2.64 21.77
C ALA A 609 -19.04 1.53 22.37
N LEU A 610 -19.57 0.64 21.56
CA LEU A 610 -20.44 -0.45 21.99
C LEU A 610 -19.66 -1.68 22.51
N THR A 611 -18.47 -1.92 21.97
CA THR A 611 -17.74 -3.17 22.22
C THR A 611 -16.53 -3.02 23.14
N LEU A 612 -15.97 -1.79 23.25
CA LEU A 612 -14.75 -1.53 24.03
C LEU A 612 -15.04 -0.74 25.35
N ARG A 613 -16.30 -0.68 25.78
CA ARG A 613 -16.69 -0.07 27.07
C ARG A 613 -16.55 -1.00 28.25
#